data_70ae733ec6ac7205e9a485ee8276bce3
#
_entry.id   70ae733ec6ac7205e9a485ee8276bce3
#
_cell.length_a   1.000
_cell.length_b   1.000
_cell.length_c   1.000
_cell.angle_alpha   90.00
_cell.angle_beta   90.00
_cell.angle_gamma   90.00
#
_symmetry.space_group_name_H-M   'P 1'
#
loop_
_entity.id
_entity.type
_entity.pdbx_description
1 polymer ?
#
loop_
_entity_poly.entity_id
_entity_poly.type
_entity_poly.pdbx_seq_one_letter_code
_entity_poly.pdbx_strand_id
1 'polypeptide(L)'
;MYRRAGLAFAATVIVVLALDQASKAYVRANMVLGRSIPVVSDVFSLTHINNKGAAFGLLPGQLGFFIAVALVVLGAIGLIWWRVHPRRWFAVHGLGLIAAGALGNLIDRVAAGQVTDFFEIHGWPVFNVADAALDVGVAILIVWLLFSKEADRAFKGAVVEDSTIDAEAWEQAGEDAS
;
A
#
# COMPACT_ATOMS: atom_id res chain seq x y z
N MET A 1 -5.57 20.51 -14.08
CA MET A 1 -6.07 19.63 -13.00
C MET A 1 -5.14 18.45 -12.71
N TYR A 2 -4.63 17.71 -13.71
CA TYR A 2 -3.71 16.57 -13.53
C TYR A 2 -2.43 16.89 -12.75
N ARG A 3 -1.78 18.01 -13.04
CA ARG A 3 -0.56 18.41 -12.32
C ARG A 3 -0.77 18.54 -10.81
N ARG A 4 -1.93 19.04 -10.36
CA ARG A 4 -2.23 19.17 -8.92
C ARG A 4 -2.44 17.81 -8.25
N ALA A 5 -3.15 16.87 -8.90
CA ALA A 5 -3.34 15.52 -8.39
C ALA A 5 -2.00 14.76 -8.31
N GLY A 6 -1.16 14.86 -9.35
CA GLY A 6 0.18 14.26 -9.34
C GLY A 6 1.09 14.85 -8.25
N LEU A 7 1.06 16.17 -8.05
CA LEU A 7 1.81 16.81 -6.97
C LEU A 7 1.30 16.38 -5.58
N ALA A 8 -0.02 16.27 -5.39
CA ALA A 8 -0.60 15.80 -4.13
C ALA A 8 -0.22 14.34 -3.85
N PHE A 9 -0.30 13.46 -4.84
CA PHE A 9 0.16 12.09 -4.73
C PHE A 9 1.65 12.01 -4.35
N ALA A 10 2.51 12.69 -5.10
CA ALA A 10 3.95 12.70 -4.84
C ALA A 10 4.28 13.27 -3.46
N ALA A 11 3.62 14.35 -3.05
CA ALA A 11 3.79 14.92 -1.72
C ALA A 11 3.39 13.94 -0.61
N THR A 12 2.27 13.23 -0.77
CA THR A 12 1.85 12.19 0.18
C THR A 12 2.89 11.09 0.28
N VAL A 13 3.36 10.57 -0.86
CA VAL A 13 4.39 9.53 -0.89
C VAL A 13 5.67 10.00 -0.20
N ILE A 14 6.18 11.18 -0.54
CA ILE A 14 7.43 11.71 0.01
C ILE A 14 7.32 11.93 1.52
N VAL A 15 6.24 12.57 1.99
CA VAL A 15 6.07 12.86 3.42
C VAL A 15 5.95 11.58 4.23
N VAL A 16 5.11 10.64 3.82
CA VAL A 16 4.90 9.39 4.56
C VAL A 16 6.15 8.51 4.53
N LEU A 17 6.82 8.40 3.39
CA LEU A 17 8.06 7.66 3.26
C LEU A 17 9.19 8.27 4.12
N ALA A 18 9.28 9.60 4.16
CA ALA A 18 10.25 10.29 5.01
C ALA A 18 9.97 10.04 6.50
N LEU A 19 8.70 10.09 6.92
CA LEU A 19 8.31 9.79 8.30
C LEU A 19 8.60 8.32 8.65
N ASP A 20 8.30 7.38 7.76
CA ASP A 20 8.57 5.96 7.96
C ASP A 20 10.07 5.70 8.13
N GLN A 21 10.88 6.15 7.18
CA GLN A 21 12.33 5.90 7.19
C GLN A 21 13.03 6.64 8.33
N ALA A 22 12.60 7.86 8.65
CA ALA A 22 13.16 8.63 9.78
C ALA A 22 12.85 7.96 11.12
N SER A 23 11.59 7.52 11.33
CA SER A 23 11.21 6.82 12.57
C SER A 23 11.93 5.48 12.72
N LYS A 24 12.04 4.69 11.66
CA LYS A 24 12.81 3.45 11.64
C LYS A 24 14.30 3.69 11.92
N ALA A 25 14.90 4.71 11.32
CA ALA A 25 16.29 5.09 11.58
C ALA A 25 16.48 5.52 13.04
N TYR A 26 15.57 6.31 13.59
CA TYR A 26 15.60 6.71 14.99
C TYR A 26 15.53 5.52 15.94
N VAL A 27 14.61 4.58 15.70
CA VAL A 27 14.47 3.36 16.51
C VAL A 27 15.73 2.52 16.45
N ARG A 28 16.26 2.26 15.26
CA ARG A 28 17.52 1.51 15.08
C ARG A 28 18.71 2.15 15.79
N ALA A 29 18.79 3.47 15.83
CA ALA A 29 19.89 4.19 16.45
C ALA A 29 19.78 4.28 17.98
N ASN A 30 18.57 4.30 18.55
CA ASN A 30 18.35 4.65 19.96
C ASN A 30 17.77 3.52 20.81
N MET A 31 17.30 2.41 20.18
CA MET A 31 16.71 1.30 20.92
C MET A 31 17.45 0.00 20.64
N VAL A 32 17.80 -0.72 21.68
CA VAL A 32 18.35 -2.08 21.56
C VAL A 32 17.27 -3.00 21.00
N LEU A 33 17.65 -3.89 20.08
CA LEU A 33 16.74 -4.88 19.52
C LEU A 33 16.12 -5.75 20.62
N GLY A 34 14.79 -5.94 20.56
CA GLY A 34 14.01 -6.65 21.57
C GLY A 34 13.61 -5.81 22.79
N ARG A 35 14.08 -4.54 22.89
CA ARG A 35 13.67 -3.66 23.98
C ARG A 35 12.26 -3.14 23.75
N SER A 36 11.43 -3.20 24.81
CA SER A 36 10.12 -2.55 24.89
C SER A 36 10.14 -1.44 25.94
N ILE A 37 9.56 -0.29 25.60
CA ILE A 37 9.39 0.89 26.44
C ILE A 37 7.90 1.17 26.54
N PRO A 38 7.24 0.92 27.67
CA PRO A 38 5.82 1.22 27.82
C PRO A 38 5.60 2.74 27.81
N VAL A 39 4.68 3.20 26.95
CA VAL A 39 4.24 4.60 26.85
C VAL A 39 2.91 4.77 27.58
N VAL A 40 1.97 3.84 27.37
CA VAL A 40 0.72 3.73 28.13
C VAL A 40 0.64 2.30 28.63
N SER A 41 0.64 2.14 29.96
CA SER A 41 0.66 0.81 30.60
C SER A 41 -0.46 -0.09 30.03
N ASP A 42 -0.09 -1.32 29.70
CA ASP A 42 -0.95 -2.37 29.16
C ASP A 42 -1.73 -2.04 27.87
N VAL A 43 -1.45 -0.89 27.22
CA VAL A 43 -2.11 -0.47 25.99
C VAL A 43 -1.13 -0.27 24.84
N PHE A 44 -0.07 0.54 25.06
CA PHE A 44 0.84 0.95 23.99
C PHE A 44 2.29 1.00 24.46
N SER A 45 3.17 0.38 23.72
CA SER A 45 4.63 0.40 23.92
C SER A 45 5.38 0.73 22.64
N LEU A 46 6.61 1.22 22.79
CA LEU A 46 7.59 1.27 21.70
C LEU A 46 8.50 0.06 21.85
N THR A 47 8.46 -0.86 20.87
CA THR A 47 9.17 -2.14 20.93
C THR A 47 9.97 -2.37 19.67
N HIS A 48 11.29 -2.37 19.75
CA HIS A 48 12.15 -2.55 18.58
C HIS A 48 12.22 -4.03 18.19
N ILE A 49 11.62 -4.39 17.07
CA ILE A 49 11.78 -5.73 16.48
C ILE A 49 12.21 -5.67 15.01
N ASN A 50 12.84 -6.75 14.56
CA ASN A 50 13.17 -6.99 13.16
C ASN A 50 12.23 -8.08 12.60
N ASN A 51 11.33 -7.68 11.73
CA ASN A 51 10.32 -8.54 11.12
C ASN A 51 10.85 -9.14 9.80
N LYS A 52 11.04 -10.46 9.77
CA LYS A 52 11.48 -11.22 8.58
C LYS A 52 10.31 -11.84 7.80
N GLY A 53 9.09 -11.61 8.22
CA GLY A 53 7.89 -12.21 7.62
C GLY A 53 6.72 -11.24 7.51
N ALA A 54 5.52 -11.78 7.66
CA ALA A 54 4.28 -11.03 7.80
C ALA A 54 3.90 -10.85 9.27
N ALA A 55 2.75 -10.18 9.50
CA ALA A 55 2.14 -10.08 10.82
C ALA A 55 2.00 -11.48 11.47
N PHE A 56 2.13 -11.54 12.79
CA PHE A 56 2.09 -12.77 13.58
C PHE A 56 3.21 -13.78 13.27
N GLY A 57 4.32 -13.37 12.61
CA GLY A 57 5.42 -14.26 12.26
C GLY A 57 5.08 -15.30 11.18
N LEU A 58 4.02 -15.07 10.41
CA LEU A 58 3.65 -15.94 9.29
C LEU A 58 4.68 -15.84 8.16
N LEU A 59 4.95 -16.96 7.50
CA LEU A 59 5.88 -17.07 6.37
C LEU A 59 7.29 -16.53 6.67
N PRO A 60 7.98 -16.99 7.72
CA PRO A 60 9.33 -16.56 8.03
C PRO A 60 10.29 -16.95 6.87
N GLY A 61 11.22 -16.05 6.54
CA GLY A 61 12.22 -16.29 5.49
C GLY A 61 11.73 -16.14 4.05
N GLN A 62 10.47 -15.74 3.81
CA GLN A 62 9.91 -15.53 2.47
C GLN A 62 10.18 -14.10 1.95
N LEU A 63 11.41 -13.62 2.07
CA LEU A 63 11.81 -12.27 1.66
C LEU A 63 11.42 -11.98 0.20
N GLY A 64 11.71 -12.91 -0.71
CA GLY A 64 11.40 -12.75 -2.14
C GLY A 64 9.89 -12.61 -2.41
N PHE A 65 9.06 -13.33 -1.66
CA PHE A 65 7.61 -13.23 -1.77
C PHE A 65 7.13 -11.82 -1.37
N PHE A 66 7.60 -11.26 -0.24
CA PHE A 66 7.19 -9.93 0.19
C PHE A 66 7.70 -8.81 -0.72
N ILE A 67 8.89 -8.98 -1.30
CA ILE A 67 9.40 -8.07 -2.34
C ILE A 67 8.49 -8.13 -3.57
N ALA A 68 8.14 -9.32 -4.06
CA ALA A 68 7.26 -9.49 -5.21
C ALA A 68 5.87 -8.87 -4.97
N VAL A 69 5.27 -9.10 -3.81
CA VAL A 69 3.98 -8.49 -3.42
C VAL A 69 4.07 -6.96 -3.44
N ALA A 70 5.11 -6.38 -2.86
CA ALA A 70 5.30 -4.93 -2.87
C ALA A 70 5.43 -4.38 -4.30
N LEU A 71 6.18 -5.06 -5.18
CA LEU A 71 6.32 -4.67 -6.59
C LEU A 71 5.01 -4.78 -7.36
N VAL A 72 4.22 -5.84 -7.12
CA VAL A 72 2.88 -6.01 -7.72
C VAL A 72 1.95 -4.87 -7.28
N VAL A 73 1.93 -4.52 -5.98
CA VAL A 73 1.12 -3.42 -5.45
C VAL A 73 1.53 -2.09 -6.09
N LEU A 74 2.83 -1.80 -6.16
CA LEU A 74 3.33 -0.57 -6.79
C LEU A 74 3.03 -0.53 -8.29
N GLY A 75 3.16 -1.67 -8.98
CA GLY A 75 2.79 -1.80 -10.39
C GLY A 75 1.30 -1.57 -10.63
N ALA A 76 0.44 -2.13 -9.78
CA ALA A 76 -1.01 -1.92 -9.83
C ALA A 76 -1.37 -0.45 -9.61
N ILE A 77 -0.74 0.23 -8.64
CA ILE A 77 -0.93 1.67 -8.42
C ILE A 77 -0.51 2.47 -9.66
N GLY A 78 0.62 2.15 -10.27
CA GLY A 78 1.09 2.77 -11.51
C GLY A 78 0.09 2.57 -12.66
N LEU A 79 -0.46 1.36 -12.82
CA LEU A 79 -1.46 1.04 -13.81
C LEU A 79 -2.79 1.81 -13.58
N ILE A 80 -3.26 1.83 -12.33
CA ILE A 80 -4.46 2.61 -11.94
C ILE A 80 -4.23 4.09 -12.24
N TRP A 81 -3.06 4.61 -11.89
CA TRP A 81 -2.72 6.01 -12.17
C TRP A 81 -2.76 6.32 -13.66
N TRP A 82 -2.21 5.42 -14.49
CA TRP A 82 -2.18 5.57 -15.92
C TRP A 82 -3.55 5.41 -16.60
N ARG A 83 -4.36 4.43 -16.18
CA ARG A 83 -5.66 4.11 -16.80
C ARG A 83 -6.80 4.98 -16.29
N VAL A 84 -6.89 5.14 -14.96
CA VAL A 84 -8.03 5.77 -14.28
C VAL A 84 -7.84 7.27 -14.10
N HIS A 85 -6.60 7.74 -14.02
CA HIS A 85 -6.26 9.16 -13.83
C HIS A 85 -7.00 9.76 -12.60
N PRO A 86 -6.79 9.26 -11.38
CA PRO A 86 -7.54 9.66 -10.22
C PRO A 86 -7.42 11.16 -9.95
N ARG A 87 -8.54 11.82 -9.75
CA ARG A 87 -8.62 13.28 -9.50
C ARG A 87 -9.24 13.62 -8.15
N ARG A 88 -9.96 12.66 -7.55
CA ARG A 88 -10.56 12.83 -6.24
C ARG A 88 -9.51 12.70 -5.17
N TRP A 89 -9.55 13.60 -4.21
CA TRP A 89 -8.54 13.66 -3.16
C TRP A 89 -8.44 12.35 -2.36
N PHE A 90 -9.56 11.68 -2.08
CA PHE A 90 -9.56 10.36 -1.43
C PHE A 90 -8.76 9.31 -2.21
N ALA A 91 -9.00 9.21 -3.53
CA ALA A 91 -8.27 8.25 -4.36
C ALA A 91 -6.78 8.63 -4.47
N VAL A 92 -6.46 9.91 -4.64
CA VAL A 92 -5.10 10.42 -4.75
C VAL A 92 -4.30 10.13 -3.47
N HIS A 93 -4.85 10.50 -2.32
CA HIS A 93 -4.17 10.29 -1.04
C HIS A 93 -4.20 8.82 -0.60
N GLY A 94 -5.30 8.08 -0.82
CA GLY A 94 -5.37 6.65 -0.54
C GLY A 94 -4.30 5.85 -1.30
N LEU A 95 -4.19 6.06 -2.62
CA LEU A 95 -3.15 5.45 -3.44
C LEU A 95 -1.74 5.91 -3.02
N GLY A 96 -1.58 7.19 -2.65
CA GLY A 96 -0.31 7.73 -2.17
C GLY A 96 0.16 7.09 -0.87
N LEU A 97 -0.76 6.86 0.08
CA LEU A 97 -0.49 6.17 1.34
C LEU A 97 -0.06 4.72 1.11
N ILE A 98 -0.80 3.99 0.27
CA ILE A 98 -0.46 2.61 -0.07
C ILE A 98 0.90 2.54 -0.76
N ALA A 99 1.17 3.45 -1.72
CA ALA A 99 2.47 3.50 -2.40
C ALA A 99 3.61 3.78 -1.42
N ALA A 100 3.44 4.74 -0.52
CA ALA A 100 4.44 5.09 0.48
C ALA A 100 4.73 3.94 1.43
N GLY A 101 3.70 3.27 1.94
CA GLY A 101 3.85 2.12 2.84
C GLY A 101 4.50 0.93 2.15
N ALA A 102 4.08 0.61 0.91
CA ALA A 102 4.71 -0.45 0.13
C ALA A 102 6.20 -0.15 -0.15
N LEU A 103 6.53 1.10 -0.52
CA LEU A 103 7.92 1.54 -0.74
C LEU A 103 8.74 1.50 0.53
N GLY A 104 8.22 1.98 1.67
CA GLY A 104 8.93 2.01 2.94
C GLY A 104 9.36 0.62 3.39
N ASN A 105 8.44 -0.34 3.37
CA ASN A 105 8.73 -1.73 3.70
C ASN A 105 9.55 -2.47 2.63
N LEU A 106 9.45 -2.09 1.36
CA LEU A 106 10.30 -2.61 0.29
C LEU A 106 11.75 -2.17 0.46
N ILE A 107 12.00 -0.89 0.78
CA ILE A 107 13.34 -0.35 1.04
C ILE A 107 14.02 -1.14 2.16
N ASP A 108 13.35 -1.34 3.28
CA ASP A 108 13.91 -2.11 4.40
C ASP A 108 14.25 -3.55 3.99
N ARG A 109 13.37 -4.22 3.25
CA ARG A 109 13.59 -5.59 2.78
C ARG A 109 14.76 -5.71 1.82
N VAL A 110 14.90 -4.77 0.89
CA VAL A 110 16.02 -4.76 -0.07
C VAL A 110 17.33 -4.40 0.62
N ALA A 111 17.31 -3.44 1.54
CA ALA A 111 18.52 -2.95 2.21
C ALA A 111 19.01 -3.87 3.33
N ALA A 112 18.10 -4.43 4.14
CA ALA A 112 18.43 -5.15 5.36
C ALA A 112 17.86 -6.58 5.44
N GLY A 113 17.08 -7.03 4.45
CA GLY A 113 16.44 -8.33 4.43
C GLY A 113 15.32 -8.50 5.46
N GLN A 114 14.92 -7.44 6.13
CA GLN A 114 13.94 -7.43 7.21
C GLN A 114 13.35 -6.03 7.37
N VAL A 115 12.19 -5.92 8.01
CA VAL A 115 11.51 -4.64 8.29
C VAL A 115 11.69 -4.30 9.76
N THR A 116 11.93 -3.02 10.06
CA THR A 116 11.98 -2.52 11.44
C THR A 116 10.58 -2.12 11.88
N ASP A 117 10.02 -2.82 12.88
CA ASP A 117 8.73 -2.51 13.49
C ASP A 117 8.92 -2.03 14.93
N PHE A 118 8.01 -1.14 15.40
CA PHE A 118 8.22 -0.51 16.71
C PHE A 118 6.94 -0.02 17.42
N PHE A 119 5.80 0.08 16.78
CA PHE A 119 4.53 0.37 17.43
C PHE A 119 3.89 -0.93 17.92
N GLU A 120 3.77 -1.09 19.22
CA GLU A 120 3.14 -2.25 19.86
C GLU A 120 1.86 -1.82 20.55
N ILE A 121 0.73 -2.31 20.07
CA ILE A 121 -0.57 -2.22 20.74
C ILE A 121 -0.85 -3.60 21.34
N HIS A 122 -1.26 -3.64 22.61
CA HIS A 122 -1.53 -4.92 23.29
C HIS A 122 -2.55 -5.75 22.51
N GLY A 123 -2.21 -7.01 22.25
CA GLY A 123 -3.04 -7.93 21.46
C GLY A 123 -2.96 -7.74 19.94
N TRP A 124 -2.14 -6.81 19.45
CA TRP A 124 -1.90 -6.58 18.02
C TRP A 124 -0.43 -6.84 17.65
N PRO A 125 -0.13 -7.29 16.42
CA PRO A 125 1.25 -7.39 15.97
C PRO A 125 1.97 -6.04 16.03
N VAL A 126 3.27 -6.06 16.33
CA VAL A 126 4.09 -4.84 16.26
C VAL A 126 4.18 -4.39 14.79
N PHE A 127 4.02 -3.10 14.55
CA PHE A 127 3.96 -2.50 13.21
C PHE A 127 4.76 -1.19 13.15
N ASN A 128 4.84 -0.59 11.98
CA ASN A 128 5.54 0.65 11.72
C ASN A 128 4.66 1.68 10.99
N VAL A 129 5.24 2.83 10.63
CA VAL A 129 4.51 3.90 9.91
C VAL A 129 4.06 3.46 8.52
N ALA A 130 4.87 2.64 7.81
CA ALA A 130 4.50 2.14 6.49
C ALA A 130 3.28 1.21 6.55
N ASP A 131 3.18 0.35 7.56
CA ASP A 131 2.03 -0.55 7.75
C ASP A 131 0.77 0.27 8.06
N ALA A 132 0.85 1.24 8.97
CA ALA A 132 -0.26 2.14 9.27
C ALA A 132 -0.72 2.92 8.03
N ALA A 133 0.22 3.36 7.19
CA ALA A 133 -0.10 4.05 5.94
C ALA A 133 -0.80 3.13 4.94
N LEU A 134 -0.37 1.86 4.81
CA LEU A 134 -1.04 0.85 4.00
C LEU A 134 -2.48 0.66 4.45
N ASP A 135 -2.70 0.41 5.74
CA ASP A 135 -4.03 0.15 6.31
C ASP A 135 -4.97 1.34 6.13
N VAL A 136 -4.51 2.55 6.48
CA VAL A 136 -5.29 3.78 6.30
C VAL A 136 -5.58 4.05 4.81
N GLY A 137 -4.60 3.85 3.94
CA GLY A 137 -4.77 4.03 2.50
C GLY A 137 -5.81 3.07 1.92
N VAL A 138 -5.77 1.80 2.30
CA VAL A 138 -6.76 0.78 1.92
C VAL A 138 -8.14 1.14 2.47
N ALA A 139 -8.23 1.52 3.74
CA ALA A 139 -9.51 1.93 4.35
C ALA A 139 -10.14 3.13 3.62
N ILE A 140 -9.34 4.15 3.28
CA ILE A 140 -9.80 5.30 2.49
C ILE A 140 -10.35 4.86 1.13
N LEU A 141 -9.65 3.97 0.42
CA LEU A 141 -10.10 3.48 -0.88
C LEU A 141 -11.37 2.65 -0.77
N ILE A 142 -11.47 1.76 0.22
CA ILE A 142 -12.68 0.95 0.47
C ILE A 142 -13.88 1.87 0.74
N VAL A 143 -13.74 2.83 1.67
CA VAL A 143 -14.82 3.79 1.97
C VAL A 143 -15.21 4.57 0.72
N TRP A 144 -14.22 5.04 -0.06
CA TRP A 144 -14.50 5.73 -1.30
C TRP A 144 -15.25 4.85 -2.32
N LEU A 145 -14.83 3.59 -2.50
CA LEU A 145 -15.48 2.65 -3.41
C LEU A 145 -16.91 2.35 -2.98
N LEU A 146 -17.18 2.16 -1.70
CA LEU A 146 -18.51 1.79 -1.19
C LEU A 146 -19.51 2.96 -1.25
N PHE A 147 -19.04 4.20 -1.07
CA PHE A 147 -19.93 5.36 -0.93
C PHE A 147 -19.90 6.33 -2.10
N SER A 148 -19.05 6.13 -3.12
CA SER A 148 -18.98 7.03 -4.26
C SER A 148 -19.76 6.47 -5.45
N LYS A 149 -20.76 7.22 -5.91
CA LYS A 149 -21.49 6.95 -7.16
C LYS A 149 -20.58 6.97 -8.41
N GLU A 150 -19.40 7.55 -8.29
CA GLU A 150 -18.42 7.64 -9.37
C GLU A 150 -17.57 6.36 -9.48
N ALA A 151 -17.28 5.69 -8.39
CA ALA A 151 -16.65 4.38 -8.40
C ALA A 151 -17.56 3.36 -9.11
N ASP A 152 -18.85 3.41 -8.82
CA ASP A 152 -19.86 2.58 -9.49
C ASP A 152 -19.92 2.83 -11.01
N ARG A 153 -19.83 4.09 -11.45
CA ARG A 153 -19.78 4.44 -12.88
C ARG A 153 -18.46 4.03 -13.54
N ALA A 154 -17.33 4.22 -12.86
CA ALA A 154 -16.02 3.82 -13.39
C ALA A 154 -15.91 2.30 -13.53
N PHE A 155 -16.44 1.55 -12.56
CA PHE A 155 -16.47 0.09 -12.60
C PHE A 155 -17.42 -0.42 -13.70
N LYS A 156 -18.63 0.13 -13.82
CA LYS A 156 -19.58 -0.22 -14.88
C LYS A 156 -19.05 0.14 -16.27
N GLY A 157 -18.37 1.28 -16.43
CA GLY A 157 -17.76 1.67 -17.70
C GLY A 157 -16.66 0.69 -18.14
N ALA A 158 -15.80 0.27 -17.24
CA ALA A 158 -14.74 -0.70 -17.53
C ALA A 158 -15.30 -2.09 -17.89
N VAL A 159 -16.36 -2.54 -17.22
CA VAL A 159 -17.01 -3.84 -17.51
C VAL A 159 -17.72 -3.81 -18.86
N VAL A 160 -18.35 -2.70 -19.24
CA VAL A 160 -19.03 -2.56 -20.54
C VAL A 160 -18.02 -2.54 -21.67
N GLU A 161 -16.91 -1.83 -21.52
CA GLU A 161 -15.85 -1.77 -22.54
C GLU A 161 -15.22 -3.15 -22.79
N ASP A 162 -14.99 -3.93 -21.75
CA ASP A 162 -14.45 -5.30 -21.86
C ASP A 162 -15.45 -6.23 -22.58
N SER A 163 -16.74 -6.14 -22.26
CA SER A 163 -17.77 -6.95 -22.89
C SER A 163 -18.01 -6.63 -24.39
N THR A 164 -17.78 -5.38 -24.82
CA THR A 164 -17.89 -5.00 -26.23
C THR A 164 -16.72 -5.50 -27.05
N ILE A 165 -15.51 -5.50 -26.50
CA ILE A 165 -14.32 -6.06 -27.16
C ILE A 165 -14.49 -7.57 -27.40
N ASP A 166 -15.02 -8.29 -26.41
CA ASP A 166 -15.28 -9.72 -26.56
C ASP A 166 -16.37 -10.00 -27.61
N ALA A 167 -17.43 -9.21 -27.66
CA ALA A 167 -18.49 -9.38 -28.65
C ALA A 167 -18.02 -9.12 -30.10
N GLU A 168 -17.24 -8.08 -30.32
CA GLU A 168 -16.66 -7.76 -31.64
C GLU A 168 -15.67 -8.85 -32.09
N ALA A 169 -14.88 -9.42 -31.19
CA ALA A 169 -13.97 -10.52 -31.49
C ALA A 169 -14.69 -11.79 -31.93
N TRP A 170 -15.85 -12.11 -31.30
CA TRP A 170 -16.66 -13.25 -31.69
C TRP A 170 -17.39 -13.04 -33.03
N GLU A 171 -17.86 -11.82 -33.34
CA GLU A 171 -18.46 -11.51 -34.64
C GLU A 171 -17.44 -11.65 -35.78
N GLN A 172 -16.23 -11.11 -35.62
CA GLN A 172 -15.17 -11.23 -36.61
C GLN A 172 -14.76 -12.68 -36.85
N ALA A 173 -14.62 -13.47 -35.77
CA ALA A 173 -14.29 -14.90 -35.89
C ALA A 173 -15.38 -15.73 -36.59
N GLY A 174 -16.66 -15.28 -36.54
CA GLY A 174 -17.78 -15.91 -37.22
C GLY A 174 -17.84 -15.57 -38.71
N GLU A 175 -17.43 -14.36 -39.10
CA GLU A 175 -17.38 -13.94 -40.51
C GLU A 175 -16.21 -14.59 -41.29
N ASP A 176 -15.05 -14.80 -40.60
CA ASP A 176 -13.90 -15.46 -41.22
C ASP A 176 -14.10 -16.98 -41.40
N ALA A 177 -15.10 -17.57 -40.77
CA ALA A 177 -15.43 -19.00 -40.84
C ALA A 177 -16.55 -19.35 -41.86
N SER A 178 -17.15 -18.37 -42.53
CA SER A 178 -18.21 -18.53 -43.52
C SER A 178 -17.70 -18.31 -44.95
#